data_febb457e046abae3559871e3ebc6eb46
#
_entry.id   febb457e046abae3559871e3ebc6eb46
#
_cell.length_a   1.000
_cell.length_b   1.000
_cell.length_c   1.000
_cell.angle_alpha   90.00
_cell.angle_beta   90.00
_cell.angle_gamma   90.00
#
_symmetry.space_group_name_H-M   'P 1'
#
loop_
_entity.id
_entity.type
_entity.pdbx_description
1 polymer ?
#
loop_
_entity_poly.entity_id
_entity_poly.type
_entity_poly.pdbx_seq_one_letter_code
_entity_poly.pdbx_strand_id
1 'polypeptide(L)'
;MGRRSPDCRLRAAALLLAAALLAGCSAPGVGTPSADLVTRLDAALAERSLDGFLAAFPAGTDGRERGTSWYTALSHGDGHLTQGDAQLTVTTMFPGDRRTASQTITYQLDGDRVSAVSRTQGTPLWALEATDLTGTGSGTLLSAGIDQAARSVWATRLDHAVTAVVAAGVPGAEGWPRGLVVEVPGSPADFRLLTGSEASSASAVTTCEGGTPRIVVSPEARGLDAGWLDSTLVHEAVHVATDSACVAGGASLEWAVEGLAESVAARVDPATASRNRGLVADYLAAHGVPDALPVRLESLTDYALAQLAVDQVRAHLGSRADDLLDRAVHDAASVGSAERREITGWYVAELRRRSRG
;
A
#
# COMPACT_ATOMS: atom_id res chain seq x y z
N MET A 1 4.83 -61.30 1.16
CA MET A 1 6.22 -61.49 0.73
C MET A 1 6.83 -60.11 0.75
N GLY A 2 7.56 -59.60 1.68
CA GLY A 2 8.62 -60.18 2.50
C GLY A 2 9.93 -59.59 2.08
N ARG A 3 10.48 -58.81 2.95
CA ARG A 3 11.81 -58.66 3.56
C ARG A 3 12.44 -57.31 3.27
N ARG A 4 12.80 -56.58 4.22
CA ARG A 4 13.74 -56.54 5.39
C ARG A 4 14.72 -55.37 5.17
N SER A 5 14.78 -54.47 6.13
CA SER A 5 15.97 -53.64 6.44
C SER A 5 17.15 -54.55 6.82
N PRO A 6 18.37 -54.07 6.70
CA PRO A 6 19.12 -53.85 7.93
C PRO A 6 20.03 -52.61 7.95
N ASP A 7 20.13 -52.03 9.06
CA ASP A 7 21.21 -52.06 10.07
C ASP A 7 22.20 -50.88 10.03
N CYS A 8 22.09 -50.22 11.12
CA CYS A 8 23.02 -49.38 11.83
C CYS A 8 24.43 -49.99 11.92
N ARG A 9 25.50 -49.26 11.59
CA ARG A 9 26.81 -49.44 12.27
C ARG A 9 27.49 -48.09 12.51
N LEU A 10 27.62 -47.80 13.79
CA LEU A 10 28.59 -46.89 14.37
C LEU A 10 30.01 -47.13 13.85
N ARG A 11 30.77 -46.05 13.59
CA ARG A 11 32.20 -46.01 13.83
C ARG A 11 32.57 -44.65 14.40
N ALA A 12 32.97 -44.65 15.65
CA ALA A 12 33.73 -43.63 16.31
C ALA A 12 35.19 -43.75 15.88
N ALA A 13 35.86 -42.62 15.60
CA ALA A 13 37.29 -42.47 15.90
C ALA A 13 37.79 -41.06 15.60
N ALA A 14 38.45 -40.55 16.57
CA ALA A 14 39.65 -39.72 16.59
C ALA A 14 39.50 -38.20 16.54
N LEU A 15 39.62 -37.61 17.72
CA LEU A 15 40.11 -36.25 17.99
C LEU A 15 41.46 -36.00 17.32
N LEU A 16 41.57 -34.87 16.61
CA LEU A 16 42.82 -34.18 16.39
C LEU A 16 42.59 -32.69 16.66
N LEU A 17 43.15 -32.18 17.76
CA LEU A 17 43.32 -30.78 18.08
C LEU A 17 44.12 -30.11 16.96
N ALA A 18 43.51 -29.17 16.26
CA ALA A 18 44.19 -28.12 15.51
C ALA A 18 43.76 -26.79 16.11
N ALA A 19 44.61 -26.21 16.95
CA ALA A 19 44.50 -24.83 17.38
C ALA A 19 44.81 -23.94 16.18
N ALA A 20 43.78 -23.53 15.44
CA ALA A 20 43.87 -22.48 14.45
C ALA A 20 43.57 -21.15 15.14
N LEU A 21 44.56 -20.27 15.12
CA LEU A 21 44.45 -18.86 15.45
C LEU A 21 43.28 -18.23 14.69
N LEU A 22 42.18 -18.04 15.40
CA LEU A 22 41.09 -17.19 14.96
C LEU A 22 41.55 -15.75 15.05
N ALA A 23 42.14 -15.22 14.00
CA ALA A 23 42.18 -13.78 13.77
C ALA A 23 40.72 -13.34 13.76
N GLY A 24 40.30 -12.67 14.82
CA GLY A 24 38.93 -12.15 14.95
C GLY A 24 38.68 -11.11 13.87
N CYS A 25 37.97 -11.49 12.82
CA CYS A 25 37.13 -10.55 12.09
C CYS A 25 36.03 -10.13 13.09
N SER A 26 36.22 -9.04 13.77
CA SER A 26 35.14 -8.36 14.46
C SER A 26 34.07 -8.07 13.41
N ALA A 27 32.97 -8.80 13.46
CA ALA A 27 31.77 -8.38 12.76
C ALA A 27 31.50 -6.91 13.18
N PRO A 28 31.12 -6.01 12.25
CA PRO A 28 30.75 -4.67 12.64
C PRO A 28 29.68 -4.79 13.71
N GLY A 29 30.02 -4.33 14.92
CA GLY A 29 29.10 -4.41 16.05
C GLY A 29 27.83 -3.66 15.65
N VAL A 30 26.70 -4.29 15.84
CA VAL A 30 25.43 -3.57 15.88
C VAL A 30 25.55 -2.64 17.08
N GLY A 31 26.01 -1.43 16.82
CA GLY A 31 26.15 -0.41 17.85
C GLY A 31 24.74 -0.12 18.36
N THR A 32 24.57 -0.23 19.67
CA THR A 32 23.34 0.24 20.31
C THR A 32 23.18 1.71 19.93
N PRO A 33 22.04 2.13 19.33
CA PRO A 33 21.84 3.51 18.96
C PRO A 33 22.06 4.37 20.19
N SER A 34 22.90 5.39 20.11
CA SER A 34 23.03 6.30 21.22
C SER A 34 21.77 7.17 21.25
N ALA A 35 21.18 7.37 22.44
CA ALA A 35 20.11 8.36 22.67
C ALA A 35 20.47 9.73 22.07
N ASP A 36 21.75 9.96 21.89
CA ASP A 36 22.36 11.11 21.26
C ASP A 36 22.01 11.27 19.76
N LEU A 37 21.90 10.20 18.98
CA LEU A 37 21.54 10.31 17.55
C LEU A 37 20.14 10.88 17.36
N VAL A 38 19.14 10.33 18.05
CA VAL A 38 17.76 10.81 17.98
C VAL A 38 17.66 12.24 18.44
N THR A 39 18.28 12.56 19.58
CA THR A 39 18.32 13.92 20.12
C THR A 39 18.92 14.91 19.12
N ARG A 40 20.00 14.54 18.44
CA ARG A 40 20.62 15.39 17.40
C ARG A 40 19.73 15.57 16.17
N LEU A 41 19.10 14.49 15.70
CA LEU A 41 18.18 14.54 14.55
C LEU A 41 16.94 15.39 14.87
N ASP A 42 16.33 15.20 16.04
CA ASP A 42 15.17 15.98 16.47
C ASP A 42 15.53 17.46 16.69
N ALA A 43 16.68 17.75 17.30
CA ALA A 43 17.13 19.13 17.44
C ALA A 43 17.31 19.79 16.08
N ALA A 44 17.95 19.11 15.12
CA ALA A 44 18.16 19.64 13.78
C ALA A 44 16.82 19.86 13.02
N LEU A 45 15.82 18.99 13.22
CA LEU A 45 14.46 19.20 12.69
C LEU A 45 13.79 20.40 13.33
N ALA A 46 13.82 20.53 14.65
CA ALA A 46 13.25 21.66 15.37
C ALA A 46 13.89 23.00 14.98
N GLU A 47 15.21 23.01 14.77
CA GLU A 47 15.97 24.17 14.30
C GLU A 47 15.85 24.43 12.79
N ARG A 48 15.19 23.55 12.05
CA ARG A 48 15.12 23.56 10.58
C ARG A 48 16.50 23.60 9.93
N SER A 49 17.46 22.89 10.52
CA SER A 49 18.86 22.85 10.10
C SER A 49 19.16 21.61 9.28
N LEU A 50 19.12 21.73 7.95
CA LEU A 50 19.52 20.62 7.06
C LEU A 50 20.98 20.20 7.32
N ASP A 51 21.90 21.13 7.46
CA ASP A 51 23.31 20.78 7.69
C ASP A 51 23.52 20.08 9.04
N GLY A 52 22.81 20.50 10.09
CA GLY A 52 22.77 19.82 11.38
C GLY A 52 22.25 18.39 11.26
N PHE A 53 21.20 18.19 10.50
CA PHE A 53 20.62 16.86 10.23
C PHE A 53 21.59 15.97 9.43
N LEU A 54 22.20 16.51 8.39
CA LEU A 54 23.14 15.79 7.53
C LEU A 54 24.43 15.38 8.25
N ALA A 55 24.79 16.00 9.36
CA ALA A 55 25.93 15.59 10.18
C ALA A 55 25.78 14.16 10.74
N ALA A 56 24.54 13.65 10.84
CA ALA A 56 24.24 12.27 11.25
C ALA A 56 24.38 11.24 10.11
N PHE A 57 24.78 11.65 8.91
CA PHE A 57 24.95 10.78 7.74
C PHE A 57 26.39 10.84 7.22
N PRO A 58 26.87 9.83 6.44
CA PRO A 58 28.19 9.85 5.83
C PRO A 58 28.38 11.06 4.91
N ALA A 59 29.60 11.57 4.85
CA ALA A 59 29.96 12.78 4.10
C ALA A 59 29.98 12.59 2.56
N GLY A 60 29.64 11.42 2.01
CA GLY A 60 29.58 11.15 0.58
C GLY A 60 28.23 11.55 -0.04
N THR A 61 28.16 11.48 -1.38
CA THR A 61 26.94 11.79 -2.15
C THR A 61 25.75 10.98 -1.65
N ASP A 62 25.88 9.66 -1.55
CA ASP A 62 24.80 8.75 -1.14
C ASP A 62 24.29 9.04 0.28
N GLY A 63 25.23 9.36 1.22
CA GLY A 63 24.85 9.74 2.57
C GLY A 63 24.10 11.07 2.61
N ARG A 64 24.54 12.04 1.80
CA ARG A 64 23.88 13.34 1.71
C ARG A 64 22.49 13.23 1.07
N GLU A 65 22.35 12.47 -0.01
CA GLU A 65 21.06 12.25 -0.66
C GLU A 65 20.06 11.56 0.28
N ARG A 66 20.49 10.50 0.98
CA ARG A 66 19.67 9.83 1.98
C ARG A 66 19.27 10.77 3.11
N GLY A 67 20.22 11.48 3.70
CA GLY A 67 19.95 12.42 4.79
C GLY A 67 19.02 13.54 4.34
N THR A 68 19.15 14.03 3.11
CA THR A 68 18.25 15.04 2.53
C THR A 68 16.83 14.48 2.36
N SER A 69 16.69 13.25 1.86
CA SER A 69 15.39 12.58 1.73
C SER A 69 14.69 12.45 3.09
N TRP A 70 15.42 11.98 4.12
CA TRP A 70 14.88 11.88 5.48
C TRP A 70 14.46 13.26 6.04
N TYR A 71 15.35 14.23 5.96
CA TYR A 71 15.06 15.59 6.44
C TYR A 71 13.83 16.19 5.75
N THR A 72 13.74 16.04 4.43
CA THR A 72 12.63 16.57 3.65
C THR A 72 11.31 15.90 4.04
N ALA A 73 11.29 14.58 4.13
CA ALA A 73 10.11 13.83 4.52
C ALA A 73 9.66 14.18 5.95
N LEU A 74 10.58 14.15 6.91
CA LEU A 74 10.27 14.45 8.31
C LEU A 74 9.83 15.91 8.51
N SER A 75 10.47 16.86 7.85
CA SER A 75 10.08 18.27 7.93
C SER A 75 8.74 18.58 7.30
N HIS A 76 8.37 17.85 6.23
CA HIS A 76 7.08 18.04 5.54
C HIS A 76 5.95 17.27 6.21
N GLY A 77 6.22 16.09 6.75
CA GLY A 77 5.27 15.20 7.39
C GLY A 77 5.12 15.42 8.89
N ASP A 78 5.53 16.57 9.43
CA ASP A 78 5.53 16.84 10.87
C ASP A 78 6.12 15.66 11.68
N GLY A 79 7.31 15.24 11.24
CA GLY A 79 7.94 13.98 11.67
C GLY A 79 8.54 14.08 13.06
N HIS A 80 8.33 13.03 13.86
CA HIS A 80 8.97 12.83 15.15
C HIS A 80 9.71 11.50 15.19
N LEU A 81 10.85 11.51 15.86
CA LEU A 81 11.70 10.34 16.01
C LEU A 81 11.71 9.88 17.48
N THR A 82 11.52 8.60 17.71
CA THR A 82 11.72 7.99 19.03
C THR A 82 12.63 6.78 18.90
N GLN A 83 13.46 6.60 19.92
CA GLN A 83 14.44 5.52 19.92
C GLN A 83 13.86 4.24 20.50
N GLY A 84 14.07 3.10 19.84
CA GLY A 84 13.99 1.73 20.38
C GLY A 84 15.36 1.06 20.41
N ASP A 85 15.39 -0.24 20.74
CA ASP A 85 16.63 -1.04 20.99
C ASP A 85 17.51 -1.29 19.75
N ALA A 86 17.58 -0.71 18.71
CA ALA A 86 18.32 -0.80 17.45
C ALA A 86 17.45 -0.33 16.28
N GLN A 87 16.39 0.39 16.60
CA GLN A 87 15.40 0.85 15.64
C GLN A 87 15.01 2.28 15.98
N LEU A 88 14.61 3.03 14.96
CA LEU A 88 13.90 4.28 15.10
C LEU A 88 12.42 4.03 14.86
N THR A 89 11.59 4.44 15.79
CA THR A 89 10.16 4.63 15.49
C THR A 89 10.00 6.06 14.99
N VAL A 90 9.40 6.16 13.82
CA VAL A 90 9.14 7.44 13.17
C VAL A 90 7.64 7.62 13.05
N THR A 91 7.15 8.75 13.51
CA THR A 91 5.77 9.16 13.25
C THR A 91 5.77 10.29 12.23
N THR A 92 4.87 10.21 11.26
CA THR A 92 4.68 11.24 10.22
C THR A 92 3.20 11.44 9.94
N MET A 93 2.83 12.67 9.57
CA MET A 93 1.50 13.01 9.09
C MET A 93 1.64 13.95 7.88
N PHE A 94 1.70 13.37 6.70
CA PHE A 94 1.76 14.17 5.47
C PHE A 94 0.41 14.82 5.17
N PRO A 95 0.39 15.99 4.49
CA PRO A 95 -0.83 16.49 3.89
C PRO A 95 -1.49 15.41 3.02
N GLY A 96 -2.72 15.04 3.34
CA GLY A 96 -3.45 13.93 2.72
C GLY A 96 -3.56 12.67 3.58
N ASP A 97 -2.73 12.49 4.60
CA ASP A 97 -2.89 11.41 5.57
C ASP A 97 -4.18 11.60 6.40
N ARG A 98 -4.89 10.51 6.61
CA ARG A 98 -6.09 10.48 7.45
C ARG A 98 -5.74 10.61 8.93
N ARG A 99 -4.58 10.11 9.32
CA ARG A 99 -4.02 10.11 10.69
C ARG A 99 -2.51 9.92 10.66
N THR A 100 -1.88 10.13 11.78
CA THR A 100 -0.43 9.93 11.94
C THR A 100 -0.05 8.48 11.62
N ALA A 101 0.91 8.29 10.74
CA ALA A 101 1.57 7.02 10.50
C ALA A 101 2.66 6.78 11.54
N SER A 102 2.81 5.53 12.00
CA SER A 102 3.90 5.12 12.88
C SER A 102 4.68 3.98 12.23
N GLN A 103 5.91 4.22 11.85
CA GLN A 103 6.75 3.28 11.10
C GLN A 103 8.05 3.01 11.84
N THR A 104 8.68 1.87 11.57
CA THR A 104 9.93 1.48 12.20
C THR A 104 11.05 1.40 11.18
N ILE A 105 12.17 2.06 11.47
CA ILE A 105 13.38 2.03 10.65
C ILE A 105 14.48 1.31 11.42
N THR A 106 14.92 0.17 10.88
CA THR A 106 16.13 -0.51 11.37
C THR A 106 17.33 0.02 10.60
N TYR A 107 18.36 0.46 11.31
CA TYR A 107 19.51 1.10 10.70
C TYR A 107 20.83 0.57 11.25
N GLN A 108 21.92 0.86 10.56
CA GLN A 108 23.28 0.55 10.97
C GLN A 108 24.07 1.85 11.16
N LEU A 109 24.96 1.85 12.12
CA LEU A 109 25.86 2.97 12.37
C LEU A 109 27.28 2.65 11.94
N ASP A 110 27.96 3.65 11.41
CA ASP A 110 29.43 3.73 11.32
C ASP A 110 29.88 4.90 12.20
N GLY A 111 30.45 4.57 13.34
CA GLY A 111 30.64 5.55 14.41
C GLY A 111 29.31 6.08 14.94
N ASP A 112 29.07 7.37 14.75
CA ASP A 112 27.86 8.09 15.15
C ASP A 112 26.92 8.45 13.99
N ARG A 113 27.15 7.85 12.80
CA ARG A 113 26.44 8.18 11.56
C ARG A 113 25.64 6.99 11.04
N VAL A 114 24.46 7.27 10.50
CA VAL A 114 23.59 6.27 9.85
C VAL A 114 24.20 5.85 8.51
N SER A 115 24.89 4.72 8.49
CA SER A 115 25.59 4.21 7.32
C SER A 115 24.70 3.39 6.38
N ALA A 116 23.70 2.68 6.92
CA ALA A 116 22.77 1.88 6.14
C ALA A 116 21.40 1.80 6.81
N VAL A 117 20.39 1.46 6.01
CA VAL A 117 19.02 1.15 6.45
C VAL A 117 18.70 -0.27 6.02
N SER A 118 18.09 -1.04 6.91
CA SER A 118 17.62 -2.38 6.57
C SER A 118 16.40 -2.28 5.67
N ARG A 119 16.45 -3.01 4.56
CA ARG A 119 15.36 -3.06 3.59
C ARG A 119 14.36 -4.13 4.01
N THR A 120 13.44 -3.75 4.88
CA THR A 120 12.41 -4.63 5.42
C THR A 120 11.02 -4.06 5.14
N GLN A 121 10.01 -4.91 5.14
CA GLN A 121 8.62 -4.48 5.04
C GLN A 121 8.30 -3.46 6.14
N GLY A 122 7.53 -2.43 5.81
CA GLY A 122 7.19 -1.34 6.73
C GLY A 122 8.27 -0.25 6.89
N THR A 123 9.42 -0.38 6.19
CA THR A 123 10.38 0.73 6.08
C THR A 123 9.85 1.75 5.08
N PRO A 124 9.70 3.04 5.47
CA PRO A 124 9.12 4.05 4.59
C PRO A 124 9.98 4.31 3.34
N LEU A 125 9.34 4.67 2.22
CA LEU A 125 10.01 4.91 0.94
C LEU A 125 11.19 5.88 1.07
N TRP A 126 10.99 7.00 1.74
CA TRP A 126 12.01 8.04 1.92
C TRP A 126 13.23 7.61 2.77
N ALA A 127 13.11 6.46 3.48
CA ALA A 127 14.23 5.86 4.18
C ALA A 127 14.94 4.78 3.36
N LEU A 128 14.21 4.14 2.42
CA LEU A 128 14.76 3.11 1.53
C LEU A 128 15.66 3.69 0.44
N GLU A 129 15.24 4.82 -0.14
CA GLU A 129 15.91 5.44 -1.28
C GLU A 129 15.77 6.97 -1.28
N ALA A 130 16.57 7.63 -2.10
CA ALA A 130 16.47 9.07 -2.30
C ALA A 130 15.10 9.41 -2.92
N THR A 131 14.31 10.18 -2.21
CA THR A 131 12.92 10.46 -2.54
C THR A 131 12.70 11.96 -2.65
N ASP A 132 12.10 12.37 -3.76
CA ASP A 132 11.55 13.71 -3.92
C ASP A 132 10.14 13.78 -3.33
N LEU A 133 9.84 14.90 -2.69
CA LEU A 133 8.54 15.19 -2.14
C LEU A 133 7.90 16.36 -2.88
N THR A 134 6.65 16.17 -3.31
CA THR A 134 5.89 17.19 -4.01
C THR A 134 4.53 17.34 -3.33
N GLY A 135 4.28 18.52 -2.76
CA GLY A 135 2.93 18.89 -2.29
C GLY A 135 2.01 19.16 -3.48
N THR A 136 0.75 18.75 -3.37
CA THR A 136 -0.31 19.01 -4.35
C THR A 136 -1.46 19.80 -3.70
N GLY A 137 -2.48 20.15 -4.47
CA GLY A 137 -3.70 20.76 -3.92
C GLY A 137 -4.47 19.81 -2.99
N SER A 138 -4.28 18.51 -3.15
CA SER A 138 -5.03 17.46 -2.47
C SER A 138 -4.13 16.41 -1.79
N GLY A 139 -2.87 16.74 -1.43
CA GLY A 139 -2.04 15.81 -0.69
C GLY A 139 -0.55 15.86 -1.01
N THR A 140 0.09 14.70 -0.91
CA THR A 140 1.55 14.56 -1.03
C THR A 140 1.91 13.43 -1.99
N LEU A 141 2.84 13.71 -2.89
CA LEU A 141 3.53 12.74 -3.73
C LEU A 141 4.95 12.53 -3.22
N LEU A 142 5.28 11.30 -2.84
CA LEU A 142 6.64 10.85 -2.57
C LEU A 142 7.10 10.03 -3.78
N SER A 143 8.23 10.37 -4.39
CA SER A 143 8.65 9.70 -5.61
C SER A 143 10.16 9.55 -5.70
N ALA A 144 10.62 8.40 -6.21
CA ALA A 144 12.02 8.13 -6.47
C ALA A 144 12.27 7.97 -7.97
N GLY A 145 13.36 8.56 -8.45
CA GLY A 145 13.77 8.42 -9.85
C GLY A 145 12.79 9.00 -10.88
N ILE A 146 12.00 10.01 -10.51
CA ILE A 146 11.07 10.72 -11.40
C ILE A 146 11.51 12.17 -11.55
N ASP A 147 11.57 12.65 -12.79
CA ASP A 147 11.91 14.03 -13.05
C ASP A 147 10.77 15.00 -12.65
N GLN A 148 11.08 16.30 -12.62
CA GLN A 148 10.13 17.33 -12.20
C GLN A 148 8.90 17.41 -13.12
N ALA A 149 9.05 17.18 -14.41
CA ALA A 149 7.92 17.25 -15.35
C ALA A 149 6.95 16.09 -15.10
N ALA A 150 7.47 14.89 -14.92
CA ALA A 150 6.67 13.71 -14.57
C ALA A 150 6.01 13.89 -13.18
N ARG A 151 6.71 14.44 -12.18
CA ARG A 151 6.09 14.74 -10.87
C ARG A 151 4.90 15.68 -10.99
N SER A 152 4.96 16.69 -11.85
CA SER A 152 3.84 17.60 -12.08
C SER A 152 2.62 16.89 -12.68
N VAL A 153 2.85 15.93 -13.57
CA VAL A 153 1.77 15.08 -14.13
C VAL A 153 1.14 14.22 -13.04
N TRP A 154 1.96 13.59 -12.20
CA TRP A 154 1.48 12.79 -11.06
C TRP A 154 0.67 13.62 -10.06
N ALA A 155 1.13 14.83 -9.74
CA ALA A 155 0.40 15.76 -8.86
C ALA A 155 -1.00 16.07 -9.41
N THR A 156 -1.10 16.34 -10.72
CA THR A 156 -2.38 16.58 -11.39
C THR A 156 -3.31 15.36 -11.32
N ARG A 157 -2.79 14.14 -11.51
CA ARG A 157 -3.57 12.90 -11.40
C ARG A 157 -4.09 12.66 -9.98
N LEU A 158 -3.26 12.94 -8.98
CA LEU A 158 -3.65 12.85 -7.58
C LEU A 158 -4.83 13.79 -7.27
N ASP A 159 -4.73 15.05 -7.67
CA ASP A 159 -5.79 16.04 -7.49
C ASP A 159 -7.08 15.65 -8.24
N HIS A 160 -6.95 15.08 -9.44
CA HIS A 160 -8.07 14.55 -10.20
C HIS A 160 -8.75 13.38 -9.48
N ALA A 161 -7.98 12.42 -8.95
CA ALA A 161 -8.53 11.27 -8.24
C ALA A 161 -9.30 11.70 -6.98
N VAL A 162 -8.77 12.64 -6.19
CA VAL A 162 -9.48 13.21 -5.03
C VAL A 162 -10.78 13.87 -5.47
N THR A 163 -10.74 14.70 -6.51
CA THR A 163 -11.92 15.38 -7.02
C THR A 163 -13.01 14.40 -7.47
N ALA A 164 -12.62 13.32 -8.14
CA ALA A 164 -13.52 12.28 -8.61
C ALA A 164 -14.19 11.52 -7.45
N VAL A 165 -13.43 11.15 -6.42
CA VAL A 165 -13.96 10.45 -5.23
C VAL A 165 -14.90 11.35 -4.43
N VAL A 166 -14.54 12.63 -4.26
CA VAL A 166 -15.41 13.62 -3.59
C VAL A 166 -16.72 13.78 -4.36
N ALA A 167 -16.67 13.91 -5.69
CA ALA A 167 -17.87 14.05 -6.53
C ALA A 167 -18.73 12.80 -6.52
N ALA A 168 -18.12 11.62 -6.34
CA ALA A 168 -18.84 10.35 -6.29
C ALA A 168 -19.66 10.15 -5.00
N GLY A 169 -19.36 10.88 -3.93
CA GLY A 169 -20.04 10.75 -2.63
C GLY A 169 -19.92 9.32 -2.08
N VAL A 170 -18.70 8.85 -1.88
CA VAL A 170 -18.42 7.47 -1.47
C VAL A 170 -18.90 7.23 -0.03
N PRO A 171 -19.73 6.19 0.23
CA PRO A 171 -20.11 5.82 1.60
C PRO A 171 -18.89 5.40 2.41
N GLY A 172 -18.89 5.68 3.71
CA GLY A 172 -17.77 5.40 4.62
C GLY A 172 -16.59 6.36 4.49
N ALA A 173 -16.70 7.41 3.66
CA ALA A 173 -15.67 8.43 3.49
C ALA A 173 -15.74 9.56 4.53
N GLU A 174 -16.59 9.45 5.55
CA GLU A 174 -16.69 10.42 6.63
C GLU A 174 -15.37 10.51 7.40
N GLY A 175 -14.91 11.73 7.62
CA GLY A 175 -13.61 11.98 8.27
C GLY A 175 -12.38 11.79 7.37
N TRP A 176 -12.55 11.47 6.09
CA TRP A 176 -11.47 11.56 5.11
C TRP A 176 -11.10 13.03 4.87
N PRO A 177 -9.82 13.42 4.98
CA PRO A 177 -9.40 14.82 4.81
C PRO A 177 -9.49 15.32 3.36
N ARG A 178 -10.03 14.49 2.45
CA ARG A 178 -10.09 14.76 1.00
C ARG A 178 -8.70 14.97 0.42
N GLY A 179 -7.79 14.10 0.81
CA GLY A 179 -6.40 14.11 0.37
C GLY A 179 -5.83 12.71 0.25
N LEU A 180 -4.70 12.60 -0.43
CA LEU A 180 -3.99 11.34 -0.67
C LEU A 180 -2.50 11.50 -0.37
N VAL A 181 -1.88 10.44 0.13
CA VAL A 181 -0.44 10.26 0.06
C VAL A 181 -0.15 9.15 -0.95
N VAL A 182 0.60 9.49 -2.00
CA VAL A 182 0.96 8.58 -3.08
C VAL A 182 2.46 8.38 -3.08
N GLU A 183 2.89 7.13 -3.05
CA GLU A 183 4.29 6.72 -3.09
C GLU A 183 4.61 6.04 -4.42
N VAL A 184 5.65 6.53 -5.11
CA VAL A 184 6.10 5.98 -6.40
C VAL A 184 7.56 5.56 -6.27
N PRO A 185 7.84 4.32 -5.87
CA PRO A 185 9.18 3.80 -5.68
C PRO A 185 9.96 3.73 -6.99
N GLY A 186 11.29 3.77 -6.89
CA GLY A 186 12.20 3.70 -8.03
C GLY A 186 12.31 2.30 -8.65
N SER A 187 12.03 1.26 -7.87
CA SER A 187 12.22 -0.13 -8.31
C SER A 187 11.05 -1.05 -7.95
N PRO A 188 10.84 -2.15 -8.73
CA PRO A 188 9.88 -3.20 -8.36
C PRO A 188 10.20 -3.88 -7.02
N ALA A 189 11.47 -3.89 -6.61
CA ALA A 189 11.87 -4.44 -5.32
C ALA A 189 11.36 -3.59 -4.17
N ASP A 190 11.41 -2.27 -4.30
CA ASP A 190 10.90 -1.34 -3.30
C ASP A 190 9.37 -1.35 -3.27
N PHE A 191 8.72 -1.45 -4.42
CA PHE A 191 7.28 -1.65 -4.49
C PHE A 191 6.83 -2.86 -3.65
N ARG A 192 7.52 -4.00 -3.80
CA ARG A 192 7.21 -5.20 -3.00
C ARG A 192 7.47 -5.02 -1.50
N LEU A 193 8.51 -4.28 -1.12
CA LEU A 193 8.79 -3.99 0.29
C LEU A 193 7.68 -3.12 0.92
N LEU A 194 7.20 -2.12 0.19
CA LEU A 194 6.16 -1.22 0.66
C LEU A 194 4.78 -1.90 0.71
N THR A 195 4.46 -2.71 -0.28
CA THR A 195 3.13 -3.35 -0.36
C THR A 195 3.03 -4.68 0.38
N GLY A 196 4.15 -5.29 0.74
CA GLY A 196 4.18 -6.65 1.27
C GLY A 196 3.69 -7.71 0.29
N SER A 197 3.48 -7.33 -0.96
CA SER A 197 2.90 -8.17 -2.00
C SER A 197 3.97 -8.70 -2.94
N GLU A 198 3.93 -10.01 -3.21
CA GLU A 198 4.65 -10.61 -4.33
C GLU A 198 3.93 -10.39 -5.67
N ALA A 199 2.72 -9.84 -5.64
CA ALA A 199 1.92 -9.58 -6.84
C ALA A 199 2.59 -8.49 -7.69
N SER A 200 3.45 -8.91 -8.61
CA SER A 200 4.16 -8.05 -9.56
C SER A 200 3.25 -7.44 -10.63
N SER A 201 1.98 -7.81 -10.68
CA SER A 201 1.05 -7.39 -11.74
C SER A 201 0.15 -6.20 -11.38
N ALA A 202 0.10 -5.79 -10.11
CA ALA A 202 -0.70 -4.64 -9.69
C ALA A 202 -0.06 -3.33 -10.16
N SER A 203 -0.87 -2.45 -10.78
CA SER A 203 -0.44 -1.11 -11.18
C SER A 203 -0.29 -0.17 -9.98
N ALA A 204 -1.12 -0.33 -8.97
CA ALA A 204 -1.06 0.35 -7.69
C ALA A 204 -1.71 -0.53 -6.61
N VAL A 205 -1.46 -0.23 -5.35
CA VAL A 205 -2.04 -0.89 -4.18
C VAL A 205 -2.20 0.12 -3.07
N THR A 206 -3.36 0.14 -2.43
CA THR A 206 -3.53 0.88 -1.17
C THR A 206 -3.12 0.00 -0.01
N THR A 207 -2.14 0.45 0.78
CA THR A 207 -1.64 -0.23 1.97
C THR A 207 -2.08 0.50 3.23
N CYS A 208 -2.13 -0.20 4.37
CA CYS A 208 -2.29 0.41 5.69
C CYS A 208 -0.93 0.52 6.37
N GLU A 209 -0.12 1.45 5.93
CA GLU A 209 1.23 1.58 6.42
C GLU A 209 1.29 2.45 7.67
N GLY A 210 1.91 1.92 8.72
CA GLY A 210 1.97 2.63 9.99
C GLY A 210 0.60 3.01 10.58
N GLY A 211 -0.48 2.34 10.15
CA GLY A 211 -1.83 2.60 10.60
C GLY A 211 -2.60 3.68 9.81
N THR A 212 -2.10 4.17 8.69
CA THR A 212 -2.80 5.10 7.79
C THR A 212 -2.79 4.57 6.35
N PRO A 213 -3.89 4.75 5.58
CA PRO A 213 -3.94 4.26 4.21
C PRO A 213 -3.10 5.16 3.28
N ARG A 214 -2.25 4.55 2.45
CA ARG A 214 -1.45 5.21 1.42
C ARG A 214 -1.45 4.40 0.14
N ILE A 215 -1.36 5.07 -1.00
CA ILE A 215 -1.30 4.44 -2.31
C ILE A 215 0.16 4.25 -2.70
N VAL A 216 0.55 3.03 -3.01
CA VAL A 216 1.87 2.71 -3.58
C VAL A 216 1.68 2.34 -5.05
N VAL A 217 2.33 3.04 -5.94
CA VAL A 217 2.23 2.84 -7.39
C VAL A 217 3.43 2.05 -7.90
N SER A 218 3.17 0.99 -8.67
CA SER A 218 4.25 0.20 -9.28
C SER A 218 5.09 1.08 -10.23
N PRO A 219 6.42 1.00 -10.18
CA PRO A 219 7.26 1.69 -11.14
C PRO A 219 7.00 1.25 -12.59
N GLU A 220 6.51 0.04 -12.82
CA GLU A 220 6.12 -0.47 -14.13
C GLU A 220 4.85 0.23 -14.67
N ALA A 221 3.98 0.71 -13.79
CA ALA A 221 2.79 1.46 -14.16
C ALA A 221 3.09 2.81 -14.84
N ARG A 222 4.31 3.33 -14.70
CA ARG A 222 4.74 4.59 -15.36
C ARG A 222 4.63 4.55 -16.89
N GLY A 223 4.70 3.35 -17.48
CA GLY A 223 4.60 3.12 -18.93
C GLY A 223 3.19 2.80 -19.42
N LEU A 224 2.19 2.75 -18.53
CA LEU A 224 0.82 2.42 -18.89
C LEU A 224 0.10 3.61 -19.55
N ASP A 225 -1.02 3.30 -20.22
CA ASP A 225 -1.93 4.30 -20.77
C ASP A 225 -2.40 5.26 -19.66
N ALA A 226 -2.50 6.55 -20.02
CA ALA A 226 -2.84 7.61 -19.07
C ALA A 226 -4.24 7.40 -18.46
N GLY A 227 -5.23 7.01 -19.27
CA GLY A 227 -6.60 6.78 -18.79
C GLY A 227 -6.68 5.58 -17.85
N TRP A 228 -5.93 4.51 -18.16
CA TRP A 228 -5.80 3.37 -17.24
C TRP A 228 -5.25 3.78 -15.89
N LEU A 229 -4.18 4.57 -15.89
CA LEU A 229 -3.53 5.01 -14.66
C LEU A 229 -4.41 5.96 -13.84
N ASP A 230 -5.10 6.88 -14.51
CA ASP A 230 -6.05 7.79 -13.86
C ASP A 230 -7.21 7.01 -13.23
N SER A 231 -7.76 6.01 -13.92
CA SER A 231 -8.79 5.11 -13.41
C SER A 231 -8.31 4.28 -12.23
N THR A 232 -7.08 3.76 -12.29
CA THR A 232 -6.45 3.03 -11.19
C THR A 232 -6.29 3.92 -9.95
N LEU A 233 -5.81 5.15 -10.11
CA LEU A 233 -5.68 6.08 -8.98
C LEU A 233 -7.03 6.45 -8.36
N VAL A 234 -8.10 6.57 -9.15
CA VAL A 234 -9.45 6.76 -8.62
C VAL A 234 -9.91 5.55 -7.83
N HIS A 235 -9.66 4.33 -8.32
CA HIS A 235 -9.94 3.08 -7.61
C HIS A 235 -9.24 3.06 -6.25
N GLU A 236 -7.92 3.26 -6.23
CA GLU A 236 -7.13 3.27 -4.99
C GLU A 236 -7.54 4.41 -4.04
N ALA A 237 -7.90 5.57 -4.57
CA ALA A 237 -8.38 6.69 -3.76
C ALA A 237 -9.69 6.38 -3.02
N VAL A 238 -10.53 5.48 -3.54
CA VAL A 238 -11.72 4.99 -2.81
C VAL A 238 -11.31 4.19 -1.58
N HIS A 239 -10.30 3.32 -1.68
CA HIS A 239 -9.78 2.57 -0.53
C HIS A 239 -9.21 3.50 0.55
N VAL A 240 -8.51 4.58 0.14
CA VAL A 240 -8.04 5.61 1.09
C VAL A 240 -9.22 6.35 1.73
N ALA A 241 -10.20 6.76 0.92
CA ALA A 241 -11.35 7.51 1.40
C ALA A 241 -12.21 6.71 2.38
N THR A 242 -12.42 5.43 2.12
CA THR A 242 -13.17 4.51 2.99
C THR A 242 -12.34 3.92 4.12
N ASP A 243 -11.01 4.14 4.16
CA ASP A 243 -10.11 3.49 5.13
C ASP A 243 -10.11 1.93 5.05
N SER A 244 -10.62 1.37 3.97
CA SER A 244 -10.84 -0.08 3.83
C SER A 244 -9.56 -0.89 3.93
N ALA A 245 -8.43 -0.35 3.48
CA ALA A 245 -7.12 -0.99 3.58
C ALA A 245 -6.65 -1.17 5.04
N CYS A 246 -7.19 -0.38 5.99
CA CYS A 246 -6.86 -0.46 7.42
C CYS A 246 -7.90 -1.25 8.23
N VAL A 247 -8.92 -1.78 7.59
CA VAL A 247 -9.91 -2.66 8.25
C VAL A 247 -9.26 -4.02 8.55
N ALA A 248 -9.45 -4.52 9.76
CA ALA A 248 -8.91 -5.82 10.16
C ALA A 248 -9.38 -6.95 9.22
N GLY A 249 -8.49 -7.88 8.91
CA GLY A 249 -8.78 -8.97 7.98
C GLY A 249 -10.05 -9.75 8.35
N GLY A 250 -10.95 -9.94 7.38
CA GLY A 250 -12.24 -10.61 7.55
C GLY A 250 -13.36 -9.74 8.10
N ALA A 251 -13.11 -8.49 8.45
CA ALA A 251 -14.14 -7.54 8.89
C ALA A 251 -14.88 -6.86 7.74
N SER A 252 -14.44 -7.04 6.50
CA SER A 252 -15.04 -6.50 5.28
C SER A 252 -15.55 -7.59 4.34
N LEU A 253 -16.50 -7.23 3.48
CA LEU A 253 -16.91 -8.05 2.34
C LEU A 253 -16.12 -7.61 1.10
N GLU A 254 -15.25 -8.45 0.61
CA GLU A 254 -14.30 -8.13 -0.48
C GLU A 254 -15.01 -7.61 -1.74
N TRP A 255 -16.18 -8.23 -2.12
CA TRP A 255 -16.97 -7.72 -3.24
C TRP A 255 -17.48 -6.29 -3.04
N ALA A 256 -17.73 -5.88 -1.80
CA ALA A 256 -18.18 -4.52 -1.53
C ALA A 256 -17.02 -3.52 -1.55
N VAL A 257 -15.87 -3.90 -0.99
CA VAL A 257 -14.65 -3.09 -0.99
C VAL A 257 -14.20 -2.80 -2.42
N GLU A 258 -13.94 -3.84 -3.19
CA GLU A 258 -13.42 -3.71 -4.57
C GLU A 258 -14.50 -3.25 -5.54
N GLY A 259 -15.72 -3.74 -5.38
CA GLY A 259 -16.84 -3.34 -6.23
C GLY A 259 -17.21 -1.86 -6.08
N LEU A 260 -17.05 -1.29 -4.87
CA LEU A 260 -17.27 0.13 -4.63
C LEU A 260 -16.19 0.96 -5.34
N ALA A 261 -14.92 0.58 -5.20
CA ALA A 261 -13.80 1.24 -5.84
C ALA A 261 -13.92 1.19 -7.37
N GLU A 262 -14.20 0.01 -7.91
CA GLU A 262 -14.37 -0.19 -9.36
C GLU A 262 -15.62 0.52 -9.91
N SER A 263 -16.73 0.58 -9.14
CA SER A 263 -17.94 1.33 -9.52
C SER A 263 -17.68 2.84 -9.62
N VAL A 264 -16.81 3.40 -8.76
CA VAL A 264 -16.41 4.81 -8.85
C VAL A 264 -15.50 5.03 -10.03
N ALA A 265 -14.46 4.21 -10.21
CA ALA A 265 -13.54 4.28 -11.35
C ALA A 265 -14.26 4.19 -12.70
N ALA A 266 -15.19 3.25 -12.83
CA ALA A 266 -15.98 3.07 -14.05
C ALA A 266 -16.96 4.23 -14.34
N ARG A 267 -17.40 4.98 -13.33
CA ARG A 267 -18.23 6.19 -13.54
C ARG A 267 -17.42 7.37 -14.06
N VAL A 268 -16.15 7.45 -13.67
CA VAL A 268 -15.23 8.52 -14.05
C VAL A 268 -14.62 8.25 -15.43
N ASP A 269 -14.30 6.98 -15.72
CA ASP A 269 -13.69 6.57 -16.99
C ASP A 269 -14.60 5.67 -17.81
N PRO A 270 -15.15 6.16 -18.95
CA PRO A 270 -15.97 5.36 -19.87
C PRO A 270 -15.25 4.14 -20.45
N ALA A 271 -13.91 4.17 -20.60
CA ALA A 271 -13.14 3.03 -21.10
C ALA A 271 -13.13 1.89 -20.09
N THR A 272 -12.94 2.20 -18.80
CA THR A 272 -13.08 1.25 -17.70
C THR A 272 -14.48 0.65 -17.65
N ALA A 273 -15.53 1.48 -17.74
CA ALA A 273 -16.90 1.00 -17.80
C ALA A 273 -17.16 0.06 -18.99
N SER A 274 -16.59 0.35 -20.17
CA SER A 274 -16.71 -0.48 -21.36
C SER A 274 -15.99 -1.80 -21.22
N ARG A 275 -14.75 -1.77 -20.73
CA ARG A 275 -13.94 -2.96 -20.43
C ARG A 275 -14.69 -3.89 -19.48
N ASN A 276 -15.21 -3.38 -18.37
CA ASN A 276 -15.89 -4.18 -17.36
C ASN A 276 -17.17 -4.85 -17.91
N ARG A 277 -17.92 -4.14 -18.73
CA ARG A 277 -19.06 -4.78 -19.43
C ARG A 277 -18.61 -5.94 -20.33
N GLY A 278 -17.49 -5.78 -21.06
CA GLY A 278 -16.90 -6.84 -21.89
C GLY A 278 -16.47 -8.05 -21.04
N LEU A 279 -15.73 -7.83 -19.96
CA LEU A 279 -15.28 -8.88 -19.06
C LEU A 279 -16.44 -9.69 -18.46
N VAL A 280 -17.54 -9.03 -18.06
CA VAL A 280 -18.75 -9.70 -17.58
C VAL A 280 -19.41 -10.52 -18.69
N ALA A 281 -19.50 -9.99 -19.92
CA ALA A 281 -20.08 -10.72 -21.05
C ALA A 281 -19.26 -11.96 -21.42
N ASP A 282 -17.93 -11.84 -21.47
CA ASP A 282 -17.02 -12.95 -21.76
C ASP A 282 -17.10 -14.02 -20.66
N TYR A 283 -17.16 -13.61 -19.39
CA TYR A 283 -17.35 -14.52 -18.26
C TYR A 283 -18.65 -15.33 -18.41
N LEU A 284 -19.78 -14.65 -18.69
CA LEU A 284 -21.06 -15.30 -18.84
C LEU A 284 -21.09 -16.29 -20.03
N ALA A 285 -20.42 -15.94 -21.11
CA ALA A 285 -20.31 -16.83 -22.29
C ALA A 285 -19.47 -18.09 -21.98
N ALA A 286 -18.42 -17.95 -21.18
CA ALA A 286 -17.51 -19.04 -20.88
C ALA A 286 -17.99 -19.93 -19.71
N HIS A 287 -18.62 -19.36 -18.68
CA HIS A 287 -18.89 -20.04 -17.41
C HIS A 287 -20.38 -20.10 -17.04
N GLY A 288 -21.25 -19.35 -17.77
CA GLY A 288 -22.64 -19.20 -17.40
C GLY A 288 -22.85 -18.25 -16.21
N VAL A 289 -24.07 -18.27 -15.68
CA VAL A 289 -24.45 -17.40 -14.56
C VAL A 289 -24.01 -18.01 -13.23
N PRO A 290 -23.19 -17.35 -12.43
CA PRO A 290 -22.85 -17.81 -11.07
C PRO A 290 -24.09 -17.74 -10.17
N ASP A 291 -24.09 -18.55 -9.10
CA ASP A 291 -25.16 -18.61 -8.11
C ASP A 291 -24.87 -17.79 -6.83
N ALA A 292 -23.69 -17.21 -6.73
CA ALA A 292 -23.21 -16.46 -5.57
C ALA A 292 -22.47 -15.18 -5.97
N LEU A 293 -22.30 -14.27 -5.02
CA LEU A 293 -21.43 -13.11 -5.12
C LEU A 293 -19.95 -13.56 -5.16
N PRO A 294 -19.07 -12.80 -5.82
CA PRO A 294 -17.64 -13.11 -5.81
C PRO A 294 -17.08 -12.98 -4.38
N VAL A 295 -16.29 -13.97 -3.96
CA VAL A 295 -15.72 -14.03 -2.59
C VAL A 295 -14.21 -13.87 -2.57
N ARG A 296 -13.53 -14.06 -3.71
CA ARG A 296 -12.11 -13.77 -3.92
C ARG A 296 -11.97 -13.04 -5.23
N LEU A 297 -11.26 -11.94 -5.20
CA LEU A 297 -11.09 -11.07 -6.35
C LEU A 297 -9.61 -11.09 -6.76
N GLU A 298 -9.31 -11.99 -7.70
CA GLU A 298 -7.93 -12.23 -8.17
C GLU A 298 -7.71 -11.74 -9.61
N SER A 299 -8.79 -11.31 -10.28
CA SER A 299 -8.75 -10.89 -11.67
C SER A 299 -9.59 -9.65 -11.95
N LEU A 300 -9.29 -8.96 -13.07
CA LEU A 300 -10.12 -7.85 -13.55
C LEU A 300 -11.58 -8.26 -13.77
N THR A 301 -11.84 -9.51 -14.12
CA THR A 301 -13.19 -10.06 -14.26
C THR A 301 -13.91 -10.10 -12.92
N ASP A 302 -13.22 -10.49 -11.86
CA ASP A 302 -13.80 -10.51 -10.52
C ASP A 302 -14.15 -9.10 -10.03
N TYR A 303 -13.29 -8.11 -10.29
CA TYR A 303 -13.57 -6.70 -10.02
C TYR A 303 -14.78 -6.20 -10.80
N ALA A 304 -14.91 -6.55 -12.08
CA ALA A 304 -16.07 -6.20 -12.90
C ALA A 304 -17.38 -6.84 -12.40
N LEU A 305 -17.32 -8.08 -11.89
CA LEU A 305 -18.44 -8.77 -11.27
C LEU A 305 -18.80 -8.14 -9.91
N ALA A 306 -17.80 -7.75 -9.11
CA ALA A 306 -17.99 -7.03 -7.84
C ALA A 306 -18.61 -5.65 -8.06
N GLN A 307 -18.15 -4.90 -9.06
CA GLN A 307 -18.79 -3.65 -9.49
C GLN A 307 -20.26 -3.85 -9.77
N LEU A 308 -20.61 -4.89 -10.55
CA LEU A 308 -22.01 -5.17 -10.89
C LEU A 308 -22.84 -5.43 -9.63
N ALA A 309 -22.31 -6.13 -8.62
CA ALA A 309 -22.99 -6.37 -7.36
C ALA A 309 -23.30 -5.05 -6.63
N VAL A 310 -22.32 -4.15 -6.54
CA VAL A 310 -22.51 -2.80 -5.95
C VAL A 310 -23.53 -1.98 -6.72
N ASP A 311 -23.49 -2.02 -8.06
CA ASP A 311 -24.44 -1.31 -8.91
C ASP A 311 -25.88 -1.84 -8.70
N GLN A 312 -26.05 -3.15 -8.46
CA GLN A 312 -27.36 -3.73 -8.13
C GLN A 312 -27.85 -3.30 -6.72
N VAL A 313 -26.98 -3.24 -5.73
CA VAL A 313 -27.30 -2.69 -4.40
C VAL A 313 -27.84 -1.27 -4.53
N ARG A 314 -27.16 -0.41 -5.28
CA ARG A 314 -27.57 0.97 -5.53
C ARG A 314 -28.90 1.06 -6.27
N ALA A 315 -29.08 0.24 -7.30
CA ALA A 315 -30.30 0.23 -8.10
C ALA A 315 -31.56 -0.17 -7.30
N HIS A 316 -31.42 -1.11 -6.36
CA HIS A 316 -32.54 -1.64 -5.58
C HIS A 316 -32.80 -0.87 -4.28
N LEU A 317 -31.77 -0.36 -3.63
CA LEU A 317 -31.92 0.31 -2.33
C LEU A 317 -31.96 1.84 -2.40
N GLY A 318 -31.54 2.44 -3.53
CA GLY A 318 -31.46 3.89 -3.67
C GLY A 318 -30.65 4.52 -2.56
N SER A 319 -31.20 5.47 -1.83
CA SER A 319 -30.49 6.17 -0.73
C SER A 319 -30.10 5.29 0.46
N ARG A 320 -30.67 4.09 0.60
CA ARG A 320 -30.28 3.13 1.65
C ARG A 320 -29.07 2.29 1.28
N ALA A 321 -28.60 2.39 0.03
CA ALA A 321 -27.45 1.63 -0.43
C ALA A 321 -26.17 2.02 0.33
N ASP A 322 -26.02 3.31 0.65
CA ASP A 322 -24.81 3.83 1.28
C ASP A 322 -24.59 3.25 2.68
N ASP A 323 -25.64 3.15 3.51
CA ASP A 323 -25.56 2.50 4.82
C ASP A 323 -25.17 1.02 4.72
N LEU A 324 -25.75 0.30 3.75
CA LEU A 324 -25.42 -1.13 3.56
C LEU A 324 -23.99 -1.30 3.06
N LEU A 325 -23.55 -0.48 2.11
CA LEU A 325 -22.19 -0.54 1.54
C LEU A 325 -21.13 -0.17 2.59
N ASP A 326 -21.39 0.85 3.41
CA ASP A 326 -20.53 1.22 4.52
C ASP A 326 -20.36 0.05 5.51
N ARG A 327 -21.47 -0.56 5.94
CA ARG A 327 -21.42 -1.76 6.80
C ARG A 327 -20.69 -2.94 6.12
N ALA A 328 -20.89 -3.14 4.83
CA ALA A 328 -20.22 -4.21 4.08
C ALA A 328 -18.71 -4.02 3.99
N VAL A 329 -18.26 -2.77 3.95
CA VAL A 329 -16.83 -2.40 3.92
C VAL A 329 -16.19 -2.48 5.32
N HIS A 330 -16.89 -2.04 6.39
CA HIS A 330 -16.28 -1.85 7.72
C HIS A 330 -16.70 -2.88 8.76
N ASP A 331 -17.89 -3.48 8.63
CA ASP A 331 -18.46 -4.43 9.57
C ASP A 331 -19.31 -5.50 8.86
N ALA A 332 -18.61 -6.38 8.15
CA ALA A 332 -19.22 -7.48 7.39
C ALA A 332 -20.18 -8.33 8.24
N ALA A 333 -19.97 -8.42 9.56
CA ALA A 333 -20.81 -9.19 10.46
C ALA A 333 -22.20 -8.56 10.64
N SER A 334 -22.29 -7.24 10.50
CA SER A 334 -23.57 -6.51 10.59
C SER A 334 -24.45 -6.68 9.34
N VAL A 335 -23.89 -7.14 8.22
CA VAL A 335 -24.68 -7.49 7.03
C VAL A 335 -25.30 -8.86 7.22
N GLY A 336 -26.58 -8.88 7.54
CA GLY A 336 -27.33 -10.08 7.90
C GLY A 336 -27.45 -11.10 6.74
N SER A 337 -27.67 -12.38 7.10
CA SER A 337 -27.83 -13.43 6.09
C SER A 337 -29.03 -13.21 5.14
N ALA A 338 -30.08 -12.52 5.58
CA ALA A 338 -31.20 -12.15 4.75
C ALA A 338 -30.81 -11.10 3.70
N GLU A 339 -30.11 -10.03 4.12
CA GLU A 339 -29.58 -9.00 3.22
C GLU A 339 -28.63 -9.60 2.19
N ARG A 340 -27.70 -10.48 2.62
CA ARG A 340 -26.77 -11.16 1.69
C ARG A 340 -27.51 -12.01 0.64
N ARG A 341 -28.57 -12.73 1.02
CA ARG A 341 -29.39 -13.49 0.07
C ARG A 341 -30.12 -12.59 -0.90
N GLU A 342 -30.63 -11.47 -0.44
CA GLU A 342 -31.35 -10.50 -1.26
C GLU A 342 -30.39 -9.87 -2.29
N ILE A 343 -29.20 -9.41 -1.88
CA ILE A 343 -28.17 -8.89 -2.76
C ILE A 343 -27.76 -9.94 -3.80
N THR A 344 -27.52 -11.17 -3.36
CA THR A 344 -27.22 -12.28 -4.28
C THR A 344 -28.33 -12.50 -5.29
N GLY A 345 -29.58 -12.41 -4.85
CA GLY A 345 -30.75 -12.53 -5.75
C GLY A 345 -30.77 -11.46 -6.84
N TRP A 346 -30.55 -10.20 -6.49
CA TRP A 346 -30.50 -9.10 -7.46
C TRP A 346 -29.34 -9.26 -8.44
N TYR A 347 -28.15 -9.58 -7.93
CA TYR A 347 -26.95 -9.82 -8.72
C TYR A 347 -27.15 -10.94 -9.76
N VAL A 348 -27.63 -12.11 -9.32
CA VAL A 348 -27.88 -13.26 -10.18
C VAL A 348 -29.00 -12.98 -11.21
N ALA A 349 -30.05 -12.26 -10.81
CA ALA A 349 -31.11 -11.86 -11.73
C ALA A 349 -30.58 -10.96 -12.85
N GLU A 350 -29.73 -10.00 -12.52
CA GLU A 350 -29.13 -9.12 -13.53
C GLU A 350 -28.19 -9.88 -14.47
N LEU A 351 -27.37 -10.79 -13.96
CA LEU A 351 -26.51 -11.64 -14.79
C LEU A 351 -27.32 -12.54 -15.74
N ARG A 352 -28.44 -13.11 -15.26
CA ARG A 352 -29.38 -13.87 -16.12
C ARG A 352 -30.00 -12.99 -17.22
N ARG A 353 -30.31 -11.74 -16.90
CA ARG A 353 -30.81 -10.78 -17.89
C ARG A 353 -29.76 -10.52 -18.97
N ARG A 354 -28.52 -10.28 -18.60
CA ARG A 354 -27.38 -10.02 -19.49
C ARG A 354 -27.02 -11.25 -20.36
N SER A 355 -27.14 -12.44 -19.82
CA SER A 355 -26.82 -13.68 -20.56
C SER A 355 -27.85 -14.03 -21.69
N ARG A 356 -28.98 -13.34 -21.74
CA ARG A 356 -30.03 -13.57 -22.73
C ARG A 356 -30.07 -12.52 -23.88
N GLY A 357 -29.32 -11.44 -23.72
CA GLY A 357 -29.23 -10.34 -24.70
C GLY A 357 -27.91 -10.33 -25.41
#